data_a6e6c2f09b557858975a4fd61dee9a39
#
_entry.id   a6e6c2f09b557858975a4fd61dee9a39
#
_cell.length_a   1.000
_cell.length_b   1.000
_cell.length_c   1.000
_cell.angle_alpha   90.00
_cell.angle_beta   90.00
_cell.angle_gamma   90.00
#
_symmetry.space_group_name_H-M   'P 1'
#
loop_
_entity.id
_entity.type
_entity.pdbx_description
1 polymer ?
#
loop_
_entity_poly.entity_id
_entity_poly.type
_entity_poly.pdbx_seq_one_letter_code
_entity_poly.pdbx_strand_id
1 'polypeptide(L)'
;MKTTSSNAAAGSPDHDGADQPKLSAARAIAAASIGNALEFYDLLIYGYFAITIGKLFFPTGDEWSSLLLSVGSFGISFIMRPLGSIMLGTYADRVGRKAALTASILLMMVGTAIIAFVPTYASIGPWAPAIVIVARMIQGFSSGGEFGAATAGFDVALARRRL
;
A
#
# COMPACT_ATOMS: atom_id res chain seq x y z
N MET A 1 2.84 -25.45 -71.52
CA MET A 1 1.69 -24.76 -70.94
C MET A 1 2.09 -24.30 -69.53
N LYS A 2 2.42 -23.01 -69.35
CA LYS A 2 2.89 -22.38 -68.13
C LYS A 2 1.69 -21.94 -67.29
N THR A 3 1.62 -22.35 -66.04
CA THR A 3 0.75 -21.76 -65.05
C THR A 3 1.58 -21.10 -63.96
N THR A 4 1.63 -19.80 -64.00
CA THR A 4 2.19 -18.91 -62.98
C THR A 4 1.30 -18.89 -61.78
N SER A 5 1.83 -19.36 -60.62
CA SER A 5 1.21 -19.20 -59.31
C SER A 5 1.64 -17.85 -58.72
N SER A 6 0.68 -16.96 -58.61
CA SER A 6 0.80 -15.67 -57.94
C SER A 6 0.83 -15.88 -56.42
N ASN A 7 1.95 -15.53 -55.79
CA ASN A 7 2.14 -15.55 -54.35
C ASN A 7 1.69 -14.19 -53.81
N ALA A 8 0.44 -14.13 -53.33
CA ALA A 8 -0.07 -12.97 -52.61
C ALA A 8 0.50 -12.97 -51.18
N ALA A 9 1.47 -12.12 -50.92
CA ALA A 9 1.97 -11.83 -49.61
C ALA A 9 0.88 -11.16 -48.79
N ALA A 10 0.28 -11.92 -47.87
CA ALA A 10 -0.55 -11.37 -46.81
C ALA A 10 0.37 -10.68 -45.81
N GLY A 11 0.37 -9.34 -45.81
CA GLY A 11 1.01 -8.53 -44.79
C GLY A 11 0.34 -8.80 -43.43
N SER A 12 1.11 -9.33 -42.50
CA SER A 12 0.71 -9.39 -41.11
C SER A 12 0.61 -7.96 -40.55
N PRO A 13 -0.47 -7.59 -39.86
CA PRO A 13 -0.50 -6.30 -39.18
C PRO A 13 0.54 -6.37 -38.05
N ASP A 14 1.56 -5.54 -38.18
CA ASP A 14 2.47 -5.20 -37.10
C ASP A 14 1.63 -4.72 -35.92
N HIS A 15 1.46 -5.60 -34.92
CA HIS A 15 1.07 -5.18 -33.61
C HIS A 15 2.22 -4.33 -33.04
N ASP A 16 2.13 -3.03 -33.24
CA ASP A 16 2.84 -2.03 -32.44
C ASP A 16 2.53 -2.31 -30.95
N GLY A 17 3.25 -3.26 -30.41
CA GLY A 17 3.39 -3.42 -28.97
C GLY A 17 4.10 -2.18 -28.45
N ALA A 18 3.31 -1.18 -28.06
CA ALA A 18 3.81 -0.01 -27.36
C ALA A 18 4.88 -0.45 -26.37
N ASP A 19 6.10 -0.03 -26.63
CA ASP A 19 7.31 -0.32 -25.87
C ASP A 19 7.14 0.32 -24.48
N GLN A 20 6.40 -0.36 -23.60
CA GLN A 20 6.29 0.05 -22.20
C GLN A 20 7.70 -0.12 -21.63
N PRO A 21 8.31 0.94 -21.10
CA PRO A 21 9.64 0.87 -20.56
C PRO A 21 9.66 -0.20 -19.45
N LYS A 22 10.26 -1.34 -19.75
CA LYS A 22 10.50 -2.41 -18.80
C LYS A 22 11.41 -1.81 -17.73
N LEU A 23 10.82 -1.40 -16.62
CA LEU A 23 11.61 -1.03 -15.43
C LEU A 23 12.59 -2.17 -15.19
N SER A 24 13.88 -1.87 -15.21
CA SER A 24 14.92 -2.85 -14.88
C SER A 24 14.52 -3.55 -13.58
N ALA A 25 14.61 -4.88 -13.54
CA ALA A 25 14.26 -5.66 -12.34
C ALA A 25 14.92 -5.09 -11.06
N ALA A 26 16.14 -4.55 -11.19
CA ALA A 26 16.84 -3.87 -10.11
C ALA A 26 16.08 -2.64 -9.59
N ARG A 27 15.48 -1.84 -10.47
CA ARG A 27 14.69 -0.66 -10.05
C ARG A 27 13.39 -1.06 -9.36
N ALA A 28 12.74 -2.13 -9.83
CA ALA A 28 11.53 -2.65 -9.19
C ALA A 28 11.83 -3.19 -7.78
N ILE A 29 12.92 -3.95 -7.63
CA ILE A 29 13.37 -4.46 -6.34
C ILE A 29 13.76 -3.32 -5.40
N ALA A 30 14.50 -2.32 -5.89
CA ALA A 30 14.88 -1.17 -5.08
C ALA A 30 13.64 -0.37 -4.59
N ALA A 31 12.67 -0.13 -5.47
CA ALA A 31 11.43 0.56 -5.09
C ALA A 31 10.63 -0.21 -4.02
N ALA A 32 10.49 -1.53 -4.17
CA ALA A 32 9.83 -2.38 -3.17
C ALA A 32 10.58 -2.40 -1.83
N SER A 33 11.93 -2.44 -1.87
CA SER A 33 12.76 -2.42 -0.66
C SER A 33 12.66 -1.09 0.08
N ILE A 34 12.62 0.04 -0.65
CA ILE A 34 12.46 1.36 -0.05
C ILE A 34 11.07 1.49 0.58
N GLY A 35 10.00 1.03 -0.09
CA GLY A 35 8.64 1.03 0.46
C GLY A 35 8.57 0.27 1.78
N ASN A 36 9.09 -0.94 1.81
CA ASN A 36 9.14 -1.77 3.01
C ASN A 36 9.98 -1.12 4.14
N ALA A 37 11.12 -0.53 3.80
CA ALA A 37 11.96 0.18 4.77
C ALA A 37 11.23 1.38 5.39
N LEU A 38 10.49 2.15 4.60
CA LEU A 38 9.69 3.28 5.08
C LEU A 38 8.56 2.82 6.00
N GLU A 39 7.92 1.68 5.73
CA GLU A 39 6.92 1.08 6.60
C GLU A 39 7.50 0.69 7.96
N PHE A 40 8.67 0.02 7.96
CA PHE A 40 9.38 -0.29 9.20
C PHE A 40 9.81 0.97 9.96
N TYR A 41 10.23 2.00 9.25
CA TYR A 41 10.58 3.28 9.86
C TYR A 41 9.38 3.92 10.56
N ASP A 42 8.20 3.96 9.92
CA ASP A 42 6.96 4.46 10.54
C ASP A 42 6.60 3.68 11.82
N LEU A 43 6.75 2.36 11.78
CA LEU A 43 6.54 1.49 12.95
C LEU A 43 7.50 1.83 14.09
N LEU A 44 8.79 1.99 13.80
CA LEU A 44 9.80 2.32 14.81
C LEU A 44 9.59 3.70 15.41
N ILE A 45 9.31 4.70 14.57
CA ILE A 45 9.02 6.08 15.00
C ILE A 45 7.79 6.09 15.92
N TYR A 46 6.72 5.42 15.51
CA TYR A 46 5.51 5.36 16.34
C TYR A 46 5.78 4.66 17.67
N GLY A 47 6.50 3.54 17.66
CA GLY A 47 6.90 2.84 18.88
C GLY A 47 7.72 3.72 19.82
N TYR A 48 8.67 4.47 19.27
CA TYR A 48 9.51 5.40 20.04
C TYR A 48 8.68 6.53 20.68
N PHE A 49 7.72 7.08 19.95
CA PHE A 49 6.84 8.15 20.44
C PHE A 49 5.55 7.65 21.09
N ALA A 50 5.37 6.34 21.31
CA ALA A 50 4.13 5.77 21.82
C ALA A 50 3.67 6.39 23.14
N ILE A 51 4.59 6.67 24.06
CA ILE A 51 4.30 7.33 25.35
C ILE A 51 3.81 8.77 25.09
N THR A 52 4.49 9.51 24.24
CA THR A 52 4.13 10.91 23.90
C THR A 52 2.76 10.96 23.23
N ILE A 53 2.52 10.07 22.28
CA ILE A 53 1.25 9.93 21.57
C ILE A 53 0.14 9.56 22.55
N GLY A 54 0.41 8.64 23.50
CA GLY A 54 -0.51 8.28 24.56
C GLY A 54 -0.94 9.50 25.37
N LYS A 55 0.01 10.29 25.84
CA LYS A 55 -0.25 11.49 26.66
C LYS A 55 -1.00 12.59 25.88
N LEU A 56 -0.69 12.77 24.60
CA LEU A 56 -1.28 13.84 23.79
C LEU A 56 -2.67 13.52 23.25
N PHE A 57 -2.92 12.25 22.90
CA PHE A 57 -4.16 11.86 22.22
C PHE A 57 -5.05 10.94 23.03
N PHE A 58 -4.51 10.22 24.02
CA PHE A 58 -5.22 9.25 24.87
C PHE A 58 -5.03 9.53 26.37
N PRO A 59 -5.30 10.74 26.88
CA PRO A 59 -5.10 11.04 28.30
C PRO A 59 -6.14 10.32 29.16
N THR A 60 -5.73 9.30 29.89
CA THR A 60 -6.60 8.50 30.77
C THR A 60 -6.38 8.79 32.25
N GLY A 61 -5.46 9.71 32.58
CA GLY A 61 -5.04 9.96 33.96
C GLY A 61 -4.01 8.95 34.49
N ASP A 62 -3.81 7.81 33.81
CA ASP A 62 -2.81 6.80 34.10
C ASP A 62 -1.89 6.61 32.89
N GLU A 63 -0.57 6.64 33.12
CA GLU A 63 0.43 6.58 32.06
C GLU A 63 0.40 5.23 31.31
N TRP A 64 0.18 4.12 32.05
CA TRP A 64 0.12 2.79 31.45
C TRP A 64 -1.11 2.60 30.56
N SER A 65 -2.26 3.09 31.00
CA SER A 65 -3.49 3.04 30.20
C SER A 65 -3.37 3.89 28.95
N SER A 66 -2.76 5.07 29.02
CA SER A 66 -2.50 5.93 27.86
C SER A 66 -1.55 5.26 26.87
N LEU A 67 -0.49 4.62 27.35
CA LEU A 67 0.45 3.86 26.54
C LEU A 67 -0.25 2.67 25.85
N LEU A 68 -1.04 1.89 26.60
CA LEU A 68 -1.77 0.74 26.04
C LEU A 68 -2.75 1.15 24.94
N LEU A 69 -3.46 2.27 25.11
CA LEU A 69 -4.35 2.80 24.08
C LEU A 69 -3.59 3.27 22.84
N SER A 70 -2.45 3.93 23.04
CA SER A 70 -1.58 4.34 21.94
C SER A 70 -1.09 3.13 21.13
N VAL A 71 -0.51 2.13 21.80
CA VAL A 71 -0.04 0.89 21.15
C VAL A 71 -1.21 0.10 20.56
N GLY A 72 -2.35 0.05 21.24
CA GLY A 72 -3.58 -0.59 20.75
C GLY A 72 -4.10 0.06 19.47
N SER A 73 -4.06 1.39 19.38
CA SER A 73 -4.45 2.11 18.16
C SER A 73 -3.56 1.75 16.95
N PHE A 74 -2.29 1.49 17.19
CA PHE A 74 -1.39 0.96 16.18
C PHE A 74 -1.73 -0.49 15.80
N GLY A 75 -2.12 -1.32 16.78
CA GLY A 75 -2.59 -2.69 16.56
C GLY A 75 -3.78 -2.77 15.61
N ILE A 76 -4.67 -1.79 15.60
CA ILE A 76 -5.81 -1.69 14.67
C ILE A 76 -5.33 -1.69 13.22
N SER A 77 -4.18 -1.07 12.92
CA SER A 77 -3.60 -1.06 11.57
C SER A 77 -3.33 -2.48 11.05
N PHE A 78 -2.86 -3.40 11.91
CA PHE A 78 -2.62 -4.78 11.53
C PHE A 78 -3.90 -5.55 11.21
N ILE A 79 -5.00 -5.26 11.93
CA ILE A 79 -6.31 -5.86 11.66
C ILE A 79 -6.86 -5.37 10.30
N MET A 80 -6.57 -4.14 9.91
CA MET A 80 -7.00 -3.58 8.64
C MET A 80 -6.21 -4.07 7.42
N ARG A 81 -4.99 -4.62 7.62
CA ARG A 81 -4.15 -5.14 6.52
C ARG A 81 -4.81 -6.25 5.69
N PRO A 82 -5.40 -7.31 6.27
CA PRO A 82 -6.11 -8.32 5.48
C PRO A 82 -7.24 -7.75 4.64
N LEU A 83 -8.02 -6.81 5.19
CA LEU A 83 -9.08 -6.13 4.47
C LEU A 83 -8.55 -5.32 3.28
N GLY A 84 -7.48 -4.56 3.52
CA GLY A 84 -6.78 -3.81 2.48
C GLY A 84 -6.23 -4.72 1.37
N SER A 85 -5.63 -5.84 1.74
CA SER A 85 -5.10 -6.83 0.78
C SER A 85 -6.19 -7.38 -0.14
N ILE A 86 -7.35 -7.76 0.40
CA ILE A 86 -8.47 -8.29 -0.38
C ILE A 86 -9.07 -7.20 -1.28
N MET A 87 -9.36 -6.03 -0.73
CA MET A 87 -10.06 -4.97 -1.47
C MET A 87 -9.15 -4.33 -2.53
N LEU A 88 -7.92 -3.95 -2.17
CA LEU A 88 -6.97 -3.37 -3.12
C LEU A 88 -6.42 -4.41 -4.10
N GLY A 89 -6.32 -5.68 -3.69
CA GLY A 89 -6.03 -6.79 -4.60
C GLY A 89 -7.10 -6.93 -5.68
N THR A 90 -8.38 -6.99 -5.29
CA THR A 90 -9.49 -7.04 -6.24
C THR A 90 -9.56 -5.80 -7.13
N TYR A 91 -9.24 -4.62 -6.59
CA TYR A 91 -9.15 -3.39 -7.36
C TYR A 91 -8.00 -3.44 -8.37
N ALA A 92 -6.84 -3.99 -7.97
CA ALA A 92 -5.70 -4.19 -8.85
C ALA A 92 -6.00 -5.12 -10.04
N ASP A 93 -6.80 -6.16 -9.82
CA ASP A 93 -7.23 -7.08 -10.87
C ASP A 93 -8.17 -6.43 -11.89
N ARG A 94 -8.99 -5.46 -11.46
CA ARG A 94 -9.98 -4.78 -12.32
C ARG A 94 -9.42 -3.56 -13.05
N VAL A 95 -8.65 -2.73 -12.38
CA VAL A 95 -8.20 -1.41 -12.88
C VAL A 95 -6.72 -1.43 -13.27
N GLY A 96 -6.00 -2.44 -12.80
CA GLY A 96 -4.59 -2.63 -13.07
C GLY A 96 -3.70 -2.29 -11.86
N ARG A 97 -2.58 -2.99 -11.78
CA ARG A 97 -1.63 -2.94 -10.65
C ARG A 97 -1.06 -1.54 -10.39
N LYS A 98 -0.78 -0.77 -11.46
CA LYS A 98 -0.25 0.60 -11.34
C LYS A 98 -1.25 1.52 -10.63
N ALA A 99 -2.53 1.44 -10.98
CA ALA A 99 -3.58 2.25 -10.37
C ALA A 99 -3.78 1.87 -8.89
N ALA A 100 -3.79 0.57 -8.57
CA ALA A 100 -3.93 0.09 -7.19
C ALA A 100 -2.74 0.52 -6.31
N LEU A 101 -1.51 0.42 -6.81
CA LEU A 101 -0.31 0.86 -6.10
C LEU A 101 -0.33 2.38 -5.87
N THR A 102 -0.73 3.16 -6.86
CA THR A 102 -0.88 4.61 -6.70
C THR A 102 -1.94 4.96 -5.66
N ALA A 103 -3.08 4.26 -5.67
CA ALA A 103 -4.14 4.46 -4.69
C ALA A 103 -3.67 4.11 -3.27
N SER A 104 -2.91 3.02 -3.09
CA SER A 104 -2.39 2.66 -1.77
C SER A 104 -1.41 3.72 -1.25
N ILE A 105 -0.47 4.19 -2.06
CA ILE A 105 0.47 5.24 -1.67
C ILE A 105 -0.27 6.54 -1.28
N LEU A 106 -1.30 6.93 -2.05
CA LEU A 106 -2.09 8.12 -1.74
C LEU A 106 -2.86 7.96 -0.42
N LEU A 107 -3.45 6.79 -0.16
CA LEU A 107 -4.12 6.50 1.12
C LEU A 107 -3.14 6.56 2.29
N MET A 108 -1.94 5.99 2.14
CA MET A 108 -0.90 6.06 3.15
C MET A 108 -0.50 7.50 3.45
N MET A 109 -0.31 8.31 2.41
CA MET A 109 0.02 9.72 2.53
C MET A 109 -1.08 10.51 3.24
N VAL A 110 -2.36 10.25 2.93
CA VAL A 110 -3.51 10.87 3.60
C VAL A 110 -3.55 10.47 5.08
N GLY A 111 -3.39 9.19 5.42
CA GLY A 111 -3.36 8.72 6.79
C GLY A 111 -2.24 9.39 7.61
N THR A 112 -1.04 9.47 7.03
CA THR A 112 0.10 10.13 7.67
C THR A 112 -0.12 11.63 7.84
N ALA A 113 -0.68 12.30 6.83
CA ALA A 113 -1.01 13.72 6.92
C ALA A 113 -2.06 14.00 8.01
N ILE A 114 -3.09 13.16 8.13
CA ILE A 114 -4.09 13.29 9.21
C ILE A 114 -3.39 13.26 10.57
N ILE A 115 -2.52 12.28 10.83
CA ILE A 115 -1.79 12.16 12.11
C ILE A 115 -0.89 13.37 12.35
N ALA A 116 -0.25 13.90 11.30
CA ALA A 116 0.66 15.04 11.42
C ALA A 116 -0.07 16.35 11.77
N PHE A 117 -1.31 16.52 11.32
CA PHE A 117 -2.06 17.76 11.50
C PHE A 117 -3.18 17.66 12.54
N VAL A 118 -3.48 16.47 13.10
CA VAL A 118 -4.54 16.33 14.10
C VAL A 118 -4.20 17.11 15.36
N PRO A 119 -5.13 17.98 15.87
CA PRO A 119 -4.94 18.67 17.13
C PRO A 119 -4.95 17.68 18.31
N THR A 120 -4.30 18.05 19.42
CA THR A 120 -4.23 17.23 20.62
C THR A 120 -5.59 17.10 21.33
N TYR A 121 -5.70 16.16 22.24
CA TYR A 121 -6.89 15.98 23.09
C TYR A 121 -7.30 17.25 23.84
N ALA A 122 -6.31 18.05 24.28
CA ALA A 122 -6.59 19.31 24.97
C ALA A 122 -7.35 20.32 24.11
N SER A 123 -7.24 20.24 22.78
CA SER A 123 -7.89 21.15 21.82
C SER A 123 -9.25 20.68 21.35
N ILE A 124 -9.39 19.38 21.01
CA ILE A 124 -10.61 18.84 20.39
C ILE A 124 -11.24 17.69 21.17
N GLY A 125 -10.72 17.40 22.37
CA GLY A 125 -11.29 16.38 23.27
C GLY A 125 -11.32 14.98 22.63
N PRO A 126 -12.44 14.22 22.82
CA PRO A 126 -12.56 12.83 22.39
C PRO A 126 -12.44 12.62 20.86
N TRP A 127 -12.51 13.67 20.05
CA TRP A 127 -12.31 13.59 18.61
C TRP A 127 -10.84 13.32 18.25
N ALA A 128 -9.89 13.73 19.09
CA ALA A 128 -8.47 13.51 18.84
C ALA A 128 -8.13 12.01 18.71
N PRO A 129 -8.42 11.16 19.70
CA PRO A 129 -8.18 9.71 19.57
C PRO A 129 -8.99 9.08 18.45
N ALA A 130 -10.23 9.51 18.21
CA ALA A 130 -11.05 8.97 17.11
C ALA A 130 -10.40 9.22 15.74
N ILE A 131 -9.91 10.42 15.49
CA ILE A 131 -9.21 10.77 14.24
C ILE A 131 -7.91 9.98 14.10
N VAL A 132 -7.14 9.83 15.17
CA VAL A 132 -5.91 9.01 15.16
C VAL A 132 -6.21 7.55 14.79
N ILE A 133 -7.26 6.96 15.39
CA ILE A 133 -7.70 5.58 15.07
C ILE A 133 -8.09 5.47 13.60
N VAL A 134 -8.91 6.39 13.08
CA VAL A 134 -9.29 6.39 11.66
C VAL A 134 -8.09 6.51 10.73
N ALA A 135 -7.15 7.40 11.06
CA ALA A 135 -5.92 7.54 10.29
C ALA A 135 -5.09 6.23 10.28
N ARG A 136 -5.00 5.55 11.43
CA ARG A 136 -4.33 4.25 11.55
C ARG A 136 -5.04 3.14 10.78
N MET A 137 -6.36 3.16 10.73
CA MET A 137 -7.13 2.24 9.88
C MET A 137 -6.83 2.46 8.40
N ILE A 138 -6.77 3.72 7.94
CA ILE A 138 -6.42 4.07 6.56
C ILE A 138 -5.00 3.61 6.22
N GLN A 139 -4.02 3.85 7.10
CA GLN A 139 -2.64 3.41 6.90
C GLN A 139 -2.54 1.88 6.84
N GLY A 140 -3.18 1.16 7.76
CA GLY A 140 -3.19 -0.30 7.76
C GLY A 140 -3.87 -0.90 6.53
N PHE A 141 -4.98 -0.31 6.09
CA PHE A 141 -5.67 -0.69 4.86
C PHE A 141 -4.78 -0.50 3.63
N SER A 142 -4.10 0.63 3.53
CA SER A 142 -3.16 0.94 2.45
C SER A 142 -2.01 -0.05 2.37
N SER A 143 -1.36 -0.28 3.50
CA SER A 143 -0.24 -1.23 3.64
C SER A 143 -0.62 -2.65 3.21
N GLY A 144 -1.86 -3.10 3.54
CA GLY A 144 -2.39 -4.38 3.07
C GLY A 144 -2.44 -4.51 1.55
N GLY A 145 -2.72 -3.42 0.84
CA GLY A 145 -2.77 -3.40 -0.63
C GLY A 145 -1.43 -3.64 -1.31
N GLU A 146 -0.34 -3.19 -0.71
CA GLU A 146 1.01 -3.43 -1.24
C GLU A 146 1.39 -4.92 -1.17
N PHE A 147 1.04 -5.61 -0.10
CA PHE A 147 1.24 -7.05 0.03
C PHE A 147 0.39 -7.85 -0.97
N GLY A 148 -0.88 -7.48 -1.18
CA GLY A 148 -1.75 -8.13 -2.16
C GLY A 148 -1.23 -8.00 -3.60
N ALA A 149 -0.73 -6.84 -3.98
CA ALA A 149 -0.14 -6.59 -5.30
C ALA A 149 1.18 -7.34 -5.50
N ALA A 150 1.99 -7.50 -4.45
CA ALA A 150 3.28 -8.20 -4.51
C ALA A 150 3.09 -9.71 -4.63
N THR A 151 2.18 -10.33 -3.89
CA THR A 151 1.92 -11.79 -3.93
C THR A 151 1.35 -12.22 -5.27
N ALA A 152 0.38 -11.50 -5.82
CA ALA A 152 -0.14 -11.77 -7.16
C ALA A 152 0.94 -11.68 -8.26
N GLY A 153 1.97 -10.83 -8.07
CA GLY A 153 3.13 -10.75 -8.96
C GLY A 153 4.01 -11.99 -8.95
N PHE A 154 4.16 -12.59 -7.79
CA PHE A 154 5.00 -13.77 -7.59
C PHE A 154 4.40 -15.02 -8.24
N ASP A 155 3.08 -15.20 -8.10
CA ASP A 155 2.36 -16.34 -8.69
C ASP A 155 2.40 -16.33 -10.22
N VAL A 156 2.26 -15.17 -10.85
CA VAL A 156 2.38 -15.03 -12.31
C VAL A 156 3.80 -15.30 -12.80
N ALA A 157 4.82 -14.87 -12.04
CA ALA A 157 6.22 -15.13 -12.38
C ALA A 157 6.59 -16.61 -12.26
N LEU A 158 6.04 -17.32 -11.26
CA LEU A 158 6.22 -18.75 -11.08
C LEU A 158 5.49 -19.57 -12.14
N ALA A 159 4.27 -19.17 -12.52
CA ALA A 159 3.50 -19.81 -13.59
C ALA A 159 4.23 -19.74 -14.94
N ARG A 160 4.86 -18.61 -15.25
CA ARG A 160 5.66 -18.42 -16.48
C ARG A 160 6.96 -19.22 -16.53
N ARG A 161 7.49 -19.65 -15.38
CA ARG A 161 8.70 -20.51 -15.34
C ARG A 161 8.40 -21.99 -15.48
N ARG A 162 7.13 -22.38 -15.40
CA ARG A 162 6.69 -23.79 -15.53
C ARG A 162 6.17 -24.15 -16.93
N LEU A 163 6.07 -23.18 -17.84
CA LEU A 163 5.80 -23.32 -19.27
C LEU A 163 7.08 -23.14 -20.09
#